data_cb6ca0ab0b3359dcd0d06992444cdf41
#
_entry.id   cb6ca0ab0b3359dcd0d06992444cdf41
#
_cell.length_a   1.000
_cell.length_b   1.000
_cell.length_c   1.000
_cell.angle_alpha   90.00
_cell.angle_beta   90.00
_cell.angle_gamma   90.00
#
_symmetry.space_group_name_H-M   'P 1'
#
loop_
_entity.id
_entity.type
_entity.pdbx_description
1 polymer ?
#
loop_
_entity_poly.entity_id
_entity_poly.type
_entity_poly.pdbx_seq_one_letter_code
_entity_poly.pdbx_strand_id
1 'polypeptide(L)'
;MYVSVLFDIEDIVSPDADDAALDVARVLEEEGIRATHCIVGERARQWRDRGRTDVIEALARHDIAFHTDLHSVHPTVAEYLSERGWSDGVEEAVRRERPGVEALQEVFETMPSAWAVPATHGDRS
;
A
#
# COMPACT_ATOMS: atom_id res chain seq x y z
N MET A 1 24.62 -7.07 10.41
CA MET A 1 23.41 -7.64 9.79
C MET A 1 22.30 -6.60 9.81
N TYR A 2 21.61 -6.45 8.69
CA TYR A 2 20.45 -5.55 8.60
C TYR A 2 19.20 -6.40 8.36
N VAL A 3 18.15 -6.07 9.08
CA VAL A 3 16.85 -6.74 8.92
C VAL A 3 15.81 -5.70 8.56
N SER A 4 15.09 -5.94 7.47
CA SER A 4 13.97 -5.10 7.07
C SER A 4 12.67 -5.82 7.39
N VAL A 5 11.75 -5.10 8.01
CA VAL A 5 10.42 -5.64 8.33
C VAL A 5 9.41 -4.91 7.47
N LEU A 6 8.69 -5.66 6.64
CA LEU A 6 7.69 -5.11 5.73
C LEU A 6 6.32 -5.70 6.03
N PHE A 7 5.30 -4.87 5.95
CA PHE A 7 3.89 -5.29 6.09
C PHE A 7 3.10 -4.83 4.88
N ASP A 8 2.31 -5.72 4.32
CA ASP A 8 1.37 -5.36 3.25
C ASP A 8 0.03 -5.02 3.88
N ILE A 9 -0.46 -3.80 3.63
CA ILE A 9 -1.74 -3.34 4.16
C ILE A 9 -2.70 -3.23 2.99
N GLU A 10 -3.45 -4.28 2.76
CA GLU A 10 -4.20 -4.48 1.51
C GLU A 10 -5.68 -4.78 1.66
N ASP A 11 -6.18 -5.12 2.84
CA ASP A 11 -7.60 -5.43 3.03
C ASP A 11 -8.43 -4.15 2.94
N ILE A 12 -9.11 -3.95 1.82
CA ILE A 12 -9.94 -2.76 1.58
C ILE A 12 -11.42 -2.98 1.94
N VAL A 13 -11.76 -4.13 2.46
CA VAL A 13 -13.15 -4.51 2.73
C VAL A 13 -13.50 -4.36 4.21
N SER A 14 -12.64 -4.82 5.10
CA SER A 14 -12.93 -4.89 6.53
C SER A 14 -12.50 -3.62 7.27
N PRO A 15 -13.44 -2.89 7.91
CA PRO A 15 -13.07 -1.73 8.74
C PRO A 15 -12.19 -2.11 9.93
N ASP A 16 -12.30 -3.32 10.44
CA ASP A 16 -11.47 -3.78 11.56
C ASP A 16 -9.98 -3.85 11.21
N ALA A 17 -9.66 -3.94 9.93
CA ALA A 17 -8.28 -3.91 9.47
C ALA A 17 -7.60 -2.57 9.78
N ASP A 18 -8.35 -1.49 9.95
CA ASP A 18 -7.82 -0.20 10.34
C ASP A 18 -7.20 -0.28 11.74
N ASP A 19 -7.89 -0.91 12.68
CA ASP A 19 -7.40 -1.09 14.04
C ASP A 19 -6.20 -2.03 14.07
N ALA A 20 -6.19 -3.06 13.25
CA ALA A 20 -5.06 -3.97 13.16
C ALA A 20 -3.80 -3.25 12.67
N ALA A 21 -3.92 -2.39 11.66
CA ALA A 21 -2.79 -1.60 11.17
C ALA A 21 -2.27 -0.66 12.25
N LEU A 22 -3.16 -0.04 12.99
CA LEU A 22 -2.80 0.86 14.09
C LEU A 22 -2.04 0.10 15.18
N ASP A 23 -2.56 -1.05 15.60
CA ASP A 23 -1.96 -1.85 16.66
C ASP A 23 -0.56 -2.33 16.29
N VAL A 24 -0.39 -2.81 15.07
CA VAL A 24 0.93 -3.25 14.58
C VAL A 24 1.92 -2.09 14.59
N ALA A 25 1.52 -0.94 14.08
CA ALA A 25 2.39 0.23 14.03
C ALA A 25 2.81 0.68 15.44
N ARG A 26 1.89 0.67 16.38
CA ARG A 26 2.16 1.05 17.78
C ARG A 26 3.08 0.08 18.50
N VAL A 27 2.84 -1.21 18.34
CA VAL A 27 3.69 -2.23 18.95
C VAL A 27 5.13 -2.12 18.45
N LEU A 28 5.31 -1.96 17.15
CA LEU A 28 6.64 -1.80 16.58
C LEU A 28 7.33 -0.54 17.08
N GLU A 29 6.61 0.55 17.19
CA GLU A 29 7.17 1.80 17.72
C GLU A 29 7.60 1.64 19.18
N GLU A 30 6.78 0.99 20.01
CA GLU A 30 7.11 0.72 21.40
C GLU A 30 8.37 -0.12 21.54
N GLU A 31 8.60 -1.04 20.60
CA GLU A 31 9.79 -1.90 20.59
C GLU A 31 10.98 -1.23 19.89
N GLY A 32 10.86 0.01 19.47
CA GLY A 32 11.93 0.74 18.79
C GLY A 32 12.21 0.23 17.38
N ILE A 33 11.24 -0.42 16.73
CA ILE A 33 11.39 -0.96 15.39
C ILE A 33 10.67 -0.07 14.40
N ARG A 34 11.42 0.40 13.40
CA ARG A 34 10.83 1.12 12.27
C ARG A 34 10.63 0.12 11.13
N ALA A 35 9.38 -0.08 10.74
CA ALA A 35 9.03 -0.99 9.66
C ALA A 35 8.69 -0.22 8.39
N THR A 36 8.58 -0.93 7.27
CA THR A 36 8.04 -0.39 6.02
C THR A 36 6.63 -0.93 5.85
N HIS A 37 5.66 -0.04 5.73
CA HIS A 37 4.28 -0.41 5.47
C HIS A 37 3.98 -0.17 4.00
N CYS A 38 3.67 -1.25 3.28
CA CYS A 38 3.33 -1.21 1.86
C CYS A 38 1.81 -1.05 1.77
N ILE A 39 1.36 0.15 1.41
CA ILE A 39 -0.03 0.56 1.57
C ILE A 39 -0.73 0.65 0.22
N VAL A 40 -1.90 0.02 0.13
CA VAL A 40 -2.80 0.14 -1.01
C VAL A 40 -3.42 1.55 -1.00
N GLY A 41 -3.45 2.20 -2.16
CA GLY A 41 -3.96 3.56 -2.28
C GLY A 41 -5.37 3.73 -1.72
N GLU A 42 -6.24 2.77 -2.00
CA GLU A 42 -7.62 2.80 -1.50
C GLU A 42 -7.68 2.80 0.04
N ARG A 43 -6.74 2.13 0.70
CA ARG A 43 -6.67 2.16 2.18
C ARG A 43 -6.40 3.57 2.69
N ALA A 44 -5.46 4.26 2.08
CA ALA A 44 -5.16 5.64 2.47
C ALA A 44 -6.38 6.54 2.31
N ARG A 45 -7.09 6.40 1.20
CA ARG A 45 -8.34 7.14 0.97
C ARG A 45 -9.40 6.82 2.01
N GLN A 46 -9.54 5.54 2.37
CA GLN A 46 -10.49 5.11 3.41
C GLN A 46 -10.19 5.72 4.76
N TRP A 47 -8.91 5.74 5.17
CA TRP A 47 -8.53 6.34 6.45
C TRP A 47 -8.80 7.84 6.47
N ARG A 48 -8.50 8.53 5.37
CA ARG A 48 -8.82 9.94 5.24
C ARG A 48 -10.32 10.19 5.36
N ASP A 49 -11.11 9.44 4.60
CA ASP A 49 -12.55 9.64 4.51
C ASP A 49 -13.27 9.26 5.81
N ARG A 50 -12.73 8.29 6.55
CA ARG A 50 -13.26 7.88 7.86
C ARG A 50 -12.73 8.75 9.02
N GLY A 51 -11.82 9.68 8.74
CA GLY A 51 -11.22 10.51 9.78
C GLY A 51 -10.31 9.74 10.73
N ARG A 52 -9.69 8.64 10.25
CA ARG A 52 -8.80 7.81 11.07
C ARG A 52 -7.39 8.42 11.12
N THR A 53 -7.31 9.63 11.66
CA THR A 53 -6.02 10.31 11.83
C THR A 53 -5.06 9.56 12.74
N ASP A 54 -5.59 8.79 13.69
CA ASP A 54 -4.81 7.94 14.58
C ASP A 54 -4.00 6.89 13.79
N VAL A 55 -4.61 6.24 12.82
CA VAL A 55 -3.95 5.27 11.95
C VAL A 55 -2.89 5.96 11.09
N ILE A 56 -3.26 7.07 10.46
CA ILE A 56 -2.37 7.84 9.59
C ILE A 56 -1.13 8.30 10.38
N GLU A 57 -1.31 8.87 11.53
CA GLU A 57 -0.20 9.36 12.36
C GLU A 57 0.71 8.23 12.85
N ALA A 58 0.12 7.11 13.25
CA ALA A 58 0.91 5.96 13.69
C ALA A 58 1.77 5.38 12.57
N LEU A 59 1.20 5.22 11.37
CA LEU A 59 1.93 4.72 10.22
C LEU A 59 2.98 5.72 9.72
N ALA A 60 2.70 7.02 9.82
CA ALA A 60 3.64 8.06 9.37
C ALA A 60 4.96 8.06 10.15
N ARG A 61 5.02 7.41 11.30
CA ARG A 61 6.26 7.25 12.05
C ARG A 61 7.14 6.13 11.51
N HIS A 62 6.63 5.38 10.57
CA HIS A 62 7.33 4.30 9.88
C HIS A 62 7.63 4.72 8.45
N ASP A 63 8.25 3.82 7.70
CA ASP A 63 8.48 4.03 6.29
C ASP A 63 7.24 3.65 5.50
N ILE A 64 6.86 4.48 4.54
CA ILE A 64 5.66 4.29 3.73
C ILE A 64 6.07 3.88 2.32
N ALA A 65 5.57 2.75 1.86
CA ALA A 65 5.75 2.27 0.50
C ALA A 65 4.40 2.07 -0.16
N PHE A 66 4.40 2.03 -1.49
CA PHE A 66 3.19 1.87 -2.28
C PHE A 66 2.96 0.41 -2.63
N HIS A 67 1.71 -0.07 -2.54
CA HIS A 67 1.36 -1.47 -2.82
C HIS A 67 0.24 -1.61 -3.85
N THR A 68 0.17 -0.77 -4.82
CA THR A 68 -0.89 -0.62 -5.83
C THR A 68 -2.09 0.20 -5.37
N ASP A 69 -2.90 0.64 -6.32
CA ASP A 69 -4.05 1.49 -6.02
C ASP A 69 -5.24 0.69 -5.47
N LEU A 70 -5.59 -0.42 -6.13
CA LEU A 70 -6.78 -1.21 -5.81
C LEU A 70 -6.44 -2.70 -5.83
N HIS A 71 -5.77 -3.17 -4.85
CA HIS A 71 -5.12 -4.50 -4.79
C HIS A 71 -5.83 -5.66 -5.51
N SER A 72 -7.02 -5.98 -5.06
CA SER A 72 -7.73 -7.17 -5.57
C SER A 72 -8.88 -6.85 -6.52
N VAL A 73 -8.93 -5.63 -7.00
CA VAL A 73 -9.96 -5.22 -7.95
C VAL A 73 -9.46 -5.49 -9.37
N HIS A 74 -10.24 -6.22 -10.15
CA HIS A 74 -9.85 -6.56 -11.52
C HIS A 74 -10.00 -5.36 -12.47
N PRO A 75 -9.10 -5.19 -13.43
CA PRO A 75 -7.93 -6.04 -13.66
C PRO A 75 -6.81 -5.74 -12.65
N THR A 76 -6.20 -6.79 -12.13
CA THR A 76 -5.04 -6.66 -11.24
C THR A 76 -3.79 -6.26 -12.03
N VAL A 77 -2.72 -5.90 -11.34
CA VAL A 77 -1.46 -5.51 -12.00
C VAL A 77 -0.99 -6.60 -12.96
N ALA A 78 -1.00 -7.85 -12.51
CA ALA A 78 -0.59 -8.96 -13.35
C ALA A 78 -1.47 -9.09 -14.60
N GLU A 79 -2.77 -8.92 -14.44
CA GLU A 79 -3.72 -9.05 -15.53
C GLU A 79 -3.55 -7.97 -16.60
N TYR A 80 -3.48 -6.71 -16.19
CA TYR A 80 -3.40 -5.65 -17.19
C TYR A 80 -2.02 -5.54 -17.85
N LEU A 81 -0.98 -6.15 -17.27
CA LEU A 81 0.35 -6.18 -17.87
C LEU A 81 0.59 -7.42 -18.73
N SER A 82 -0.18 -8.48 -18.52
CA SER A 82 0.12 -9.81 -19.07
C SER A 82 0.25 -9.88 -20.60
N GLU A 83 -0.49 -9.08 -21.32
CA GLU A 83 -0.49 -9.12 -22.78
C GLU A 83 0.06 -7.87 -23.43
N ARG A 84 0.83 -7.09 -22.67
CA ARG A 84 1.38 -5.83 -23.16
C ARG A 84 2.87 -5.91 -23.34
N GLY A 85 3.37 -5.20 -24.36
CA GLY A 85 4.80 -5.00 -24.50
C GLY A 85 5.32 -4.03 -23.44
N TRP A 86 6.62 -3.82 -23.40
CA TRP A 86 7.24 -3.02 -22.36
C TRP A 86 6.69 -1.59 -22.29
N SER A 87 6.70 -0.87 -23.43
CA SER A 87 6.26 0.54 -23.45
C SER A 87 4.79 0.69 -23.07
N ASP A 88 3.93 -0.14 -23.65
CA ASP A 88 2.49 -0.09 -23.34
C ASP A 88 2.22 -0.50 -21.91
N GLY A 89 2.95 -1.45 -21.38
CA GLY A 89 2.83 -1.88 -20.00
C GLY A 89 3.20 -0.77 -19.02
N VAL A 90 4.29 -0.06 -19.29
CA VAL A 90 4.72 1.07 -18.46
C VAL A 90 3.66 2.18 -18.46
N GLU A 91 3.16 2.55 -19.64
CA GLU A 91 2.11 3.57 -19.74
C GLU A 91 0.85 3.17 -18.97
N GLU A 92 0.45 1.92 -19.11
CA GLU A 92 -0.74 1.43 -18.42
C GLU A 92 -0.55 1.40 -16.91
N ALA A 93 0.61 0.97 -16.43
CA ALA A 93 0.94 0.96 -15.01
C ALA A 93 0.90 2.38 -14.44
N VAL A 94 1.51 3.33 -15.13
CA VAL A 94 1.48 4.74 -14.70
C VAL A 94 0.05 5.26 -14.61
N ARG A 95 -0.74 4.99 -15.64
CA ARG A 95 -2.13 5.46 -15.69
C ARG A 95 -2.98 4.89 -14.55
N ARG A 96 -2.79 3.59 -14.25
CA ARG A 96 -3.62 2.91 -13.25
C ARG A 96 -3.13 3.13 -11.82
N GLU A 97 -1.82 3.27 -11.64
CA GLU A 97 -1.24 3.32 -10.31
C GLU A 97 -1.01 4.74 -9.78
N ARG A 98 -0.92 5.71 -10.67
CA ARG A 98 -0.72 7.11 -10.27
C ARG A 98 -1.73 7.60 -9.23
N PRO A 99 -3.03 7.33 -9.36
CA PRO A 99 -3.99 7.79 -8.34
C PRO A 99 -3.67 7.27 -6.93
N GLY A 100 -3.15 6.05 -6.85
CA GLY A 100 -2.77 5.47 -5.56
C GLY A 100 -1.54 6.16 -4.96
N VAL A 101 -0.54 6.43 -5.78
CA VAL A 101 0.66 7.17 -5.33
C VAL A 101 0.27 8.56 -4.85
N GLU A 102 -0.60 9.24 -5.60
CA GLU A 102 -1.08 10.57 -5.24
C GLU A 102 -1.87 10.53 -3.93
N ALA A 103 -2.68 9.48 -3.71
CA ALA A 103 -3.40 9.31 -2.47
C ALA A 103 -2.44 9.18 -1.27
N LEU A 104 -1.38 8.41 -1.41
CA LEU A 104 -0.38 8.28 -0.34
C LEU A 104 0.34 9.60 -0.08
N GLN A 105 0.72 10.32 -1.14
CA GLN A 105 1.35 11.64 -1.00
C GLN A 105 0.43 12.62 -0.27
N GLU A 106 -0.84 12.63 -0.62
CA GLU A 106 -1.83 13.51 -0.01
C GLU A 106 -2.05 13.18 1.46
N VAL A 107 -2.22 11.90 1.77
CA VAL A 107 -2.55 11.46 3.13
C VAL A 107 -1.34 11.53 4.06
N PHE A 108 -0.17 11.10 3.60
CA PHE A 108 1.03 11.02 4.43
C PHE A 108 2.01 12.18 4.24
N GLU A 109 1.72 13.07 3.29
CA GLU A 109 2.54 14.25 2.99
C GLU A 109 4.00 13.90 2.68
N THR A 110 4.20 12.73 2.06
CA THR A 110 5.53 12.26 1.65
C THR A 110 5.39 11.38 0.41
N MET A 111 6.45 11.32 -0.38
CA MET A 111 6.51 10.40 -1.50
C MET A 111 6.79 8.99 -0.98
N PRO A 112 6.04 7.97 -1.41
CA PRO A 112 6.37 6.60 -1.06
C PRO A 112 7.80 6.24 -1.42
N SER A 113 8.47 5.51 -0.53
CA SER A 113 9.90 5.18 -0.70
C SER A 113 10.14 4.09 -1.73
N ALA A 114 9.14 3.25 -1.99
CA ALA A 114 9.25 2.09 -2.88
C ALA A 114 7.88 1.64 -3.34
N TRP A 115 7.87 0.76 -4.35
CA TRP A 115 6.65 0.09 -4.81
C TRP A 115 6.85 -1.41 -4.65
N ALA A 116 6.05 -2.01 -3.76
CA ALA A 116 5.96 -3.45 -3.64
C ALA A 116 4.79 -3.93 -4.49
N VAL A 117 5.08 -4.58 -5.60
CA VAL A 117 4.03 -5.06 -6.51
C VAL A 117 3.30 -6.22 -5.84
N PRO A 118 1.96 -6.26 -5.90
CA PRO A 118 1.21 -7.37 -5.34
C PRO A 118 1.62 -8.70 -5.97
N ALA A 119 1.67 -9.74 -5.15
CA ALA A 119 1.98 -11.08 -5.64
C ALA A 119 0.90 -11.54 -6.61
N THR A 120 1.33 -12.21 -7.67
CA THR A 120 0.39 -12.88 -8.55
C THR A 120 0.00 -14.17 -7.87
N HIS A 121 -1.27 -14.36 -7.68
CA HIS A 121 -1.68 -15.57 -7.13
C HIS A 121 -1.80 -16.56 -8.17
N GLY A 122 -1.05 -16.68 -8.74
CA GLY A 122 -0.99 -17.61 -9.49
C GLY A 122 -1.93 -18.36 -10.08
N ASP A 123 -1.98 -18.48 -10.37
CA ASP A 123 -2.52 -19.03 -10.78
C ASP A 123 -2.38 -20.08 -10.90
N ARG A 124 -2.43 -20.64 -10.44
CA ARG A 124 -2.32 -21.72 -10.34
C ARG A 124 -3.33 -22.22 -10.85
N SER A 125 -3.63 -21.96 -11.45
CA SER A 125 -4.58 -22.42 -12.00
C SER A 125 -4.59 -23.63 -12.43
#